data_91abcaafce6017f3e0a3dcc1a68448e7
#
_entry.id   91abcaafce6017f3e0a3dcc1a68448e7
#
_cell.length_a   1.000
_cell.length_b   1.000
_cell.length_c   1.000
_cell.angle_alpha   90.00
_cell.angle_beta   90.00
_cell.angle_gamma   90.00
#
_symmetry.space_group_name_H-M   'P 1'
#
loop_
_entity.id
_entity.type
_entity.pdbx_description
1 polymer ?
#
loop_
_entity_poly.entity_id
_entity_poly.type
_entity_poly.pdbx_seq_one_letter_code
_entity_poly.pdbx_strand_id
1 'polypeptide(L)'
;MTFWFIVGSQFLYGEETLKKVEADAKEIVAGLDLPFPVEYKLTAKTSREIEDIIKQANFDDDCGGIITFCHTFSPSKMWINGLTKLQKPWLHFHTQYNKAIPNEEIDMDYMNLHQSAHGDREHGFIGARLRAPRRVVTGYWKDKKTQQQIADWQRSAVGAAFSRQLKIVRFGDNMREVAVTEGDKVEAQIKLGWQVNTWAVGDLVAEMDKVSEADIDKLVDEYRSLYDMDDKDIDSIRYQAKEEIAIRRILDREGAKAFCNTFEDLHGMRQLPGLAAQHLLSKGYGFGAEGDWKTAGITAIIKAMYPDGATAFMEDYTYDYEKGLILGAHMLEVCPSIAKNKPRIEVHHLGIGGKEDPARLVFEGRSGRAIAVSLIDVGGRMRLIAQVVDCVEPTQTMPNLPVARIMWKPMPDLETGAHNWLIAGGAHHTALSFDVTIDNIRDFARIMGIEFVLLDENTTPYGLEKELMLGDIIWR
;
A
#
# COMPACT_ATOMS: atom_id res chain seq x y z
N MET A 1 -5.42 5.20 -15.11
CA MET A 1 -6.18 3.99 -14.64
C MET A 1 -7.60 4.40 -14.37
N THR A 2 -8.59 3.68 -14.90
CA THR A 2 -10.02 3.98 -14.87
C THR A 2 -10.80 2.80 -14.32
N PHE A 3 -11.83 3.02 -13.53
CA PHE A 3 -12.68 1.96 -12.97
C PHE A 3 -13.97 1.83 -13.76
N TRP A 4 -14.37 0.60 -14.08
CA TRP A 4 -15.52 0.35 -14.94
C TRP A 4 -16.78 0.10 -14.15
N PHE A 5 -17.83 0.88 -14.41
CA PHE A 5 -19.13 0.75 -13.77
C PHE A 5 -20.08 -0.06 -14.68
N ILE A 6 -20.51 -1.21 -14.20
CA ILE A 6 -21.33 -2.18 -14.94
C ILE A 6 -22.64 -2.37 -14.17
N VAL A 7 -23.76 -2.05 -14.82
CA VAL A 7 -25.09 -2.14 -14.20
C VAL A 7 -25.80 -3.39 -14.67
N GLY A 8 -26.42 -4.12 -13.73
CA GLY A 8 -27.25 -5.28 -14.04
C GLY A 8 -28.73 -4.90 -14.21
N SER A 9 -29.36 -5.45 -15.25
CA SER A 9 -30.81 -5.37 -15.51
C SER A 9 -31.23 -6.57 -16.35
N GLN A 10 -32.42 -6.52 -16.96
CA GLN A 10 -32.96 -7.54 -17.88
C GLN A 10 -33.95 -6.97 -18.86
N PHE A 11 -34.16 -7.63 -20.00
CA PHE A 11 -35.10 -7.20 -21.05
C PHE A 11 -36.55 -7.18 -20.61
N LEU A 12 -36.94 -7.91 -19.55
CA LEU A 12 -38.30 -7.98 -19.01
C LEU A 12 -38.91 -6.60 -18.73
N TYR A 13 -38.06 -5.61 -18.36
CA TYR A 13 -38.57 -4.27 -17.98
C TYR A 13 -38.88 -3.36 -19.16
N GLY A 14 -38.56 -3.74 -20.38
CA GLY A 14 -38.79 -2.96 -21.59
C GLY A 14 -37.80 -1.82 -21.82
N GLU A 15 -37.80 -1.27 -23.03
CA GLU A 15 -36.78 -0.29 -23.47
C GLU A 15 -36.82 1.02 -22.69
N GLU A 16 -37.99 1.52 -22.32
CA GLU A 16 -38.11 2.79 -21.61
C GLU A 16 -37.49 2.71 -20.19
N THR A 17 -37.80 1.63 -19.47
CA THR A 17 -37.18 1.40 -18.15
C THR A 17 -35.67 1.20 -18.26
N LEU A 18 -35.16 0.47 -19.26
CA LEU A 18 -33.77 0.29 -19.50
C LEU A 18 -33.02 1.61 -19.80
N LYS A 19 -33.66 2.54 -20.53
CA LYS A 19 -33.13 3.89 -20.76
C LYS A 19 -33.03 4.71 -19.45
N LYS A 20 -34.02 4.57 -18.57
CA LYS A 20 -34.01 5.21 -17.24
C LYS A 20 -32.87 4.62 -16.38
N VAL A 21 -32.71 3.28 -16.35
CA VAL A 21 -31.61 2.60 -15.65
C VAL A 21 -30.25 3.12 -16.12
N GLU A 22 -30.08 3.29 -17.43
CA GLU A 22 -28.84 3.85 -18.00
C GLU A 22 -28.62 5.31 -17.59
N ALA A 23 -29.67 6.13 -17.63
CA ALA A 23 -29.61 7.54 -17.26
C ALA A 23 -29.24 7.71 -15.77
N ASP A 24 -29.89 6.97 -14.89
CA ASP A 24 -29.66 6.94 -13.45
C ASP A 24 -28.23 6.47 -13.12
N ALA A 25 -27.76 5.44 -13.82
CA ALA A 25 -26.40 4.92 -13.66
C ALA A 25 -25.33 5.95 -14.06
N LYS A 26 -25.56 6.66 -15.15
CA LYS A 26 -24.67 7.76 -15.60
C LYS A 26 -24.67 8.93 -14.62
N GLU A 27 -25.83 9.26 -14.03
CA GLU A 27 -25.91 10.27 -12.98
C GLU A 27 -25.20 9.84 -11.71
N ILE A 28 -25.33 8.57 -11.29
CA ILE A 28 -24.55 8.02 -10.16
C ILE A 28 -23.07 8.22 -10.43
N VAL A 29 -22.56 7.75 -11.57
CA VAL A 29 -21.13 7.86 -11.92
C VAL A 29 -20.67 9.31 -11.93
N ALA A 30 -21.45 10.22 -12.52
CA ALA A 30 -21.09 11.65 -12.56
C ALA A 30 -21.10 12.32 -11.17
N GLY A 31 -21.82 11.76 -10.22
CA GLY A 31 -21.90 12.29 -8.84
C GLY A 31 -20.93 11.64 -7.85
N LEU A 32 -20.07 10.69 -8.29
CA LEU A 32 -19.03 10.12 -7.47
C LEU A 32 -17.77 11.02 -7.51
N ASP A 33 -17.44 11.61 -6.36
CA ASP A 33 -16.21 12.40 -6.17
C ASP A 33 -15.11 11.46 -5.63
N LEU A 34 -14.33 10.90 -6.54
CA LEU A 34 -13.38 9.82 -6.25
C LEU A 34 -11.97 10.16 -6.78
N PRO A 35 -10.90 9.59 -6.17
CA PRO A 35 -9.52 9.87 -6.56
C PRO A 35 -9.16 9.37 -7.97
N PHE A 36 -9.88 8.37 -8.47
CA PHE A 36 -9.69 7.82 -9.82
C PHE A 36 -11.00 7.81 -10.59
N PRO A 37 -10.97 8.08 -11.91
CA PRO A 37 -12.17 8.16 -12.73
C PRO A 37 -12.94 6.83 -12.75
N VAL A 38 -14.26 6.96 -12.74
CA VAL A 38 -15.19 5.85 -12.95
C VAL A 38 -15.91 6.07 -14.27
N GLU A 39 -16.00 5.05 -15.11
CA GLU A 39 -16.63 5.11 -16.41
C GLU A 39 -17.82 4.12 -16.46
N TYR A 40 -19.00 4.63 -16.80
CA TYR A 40 -20.14 3.77 -17.12
C TYR A 40 -19.86 3.03 -18.42
N LYS A 41 -19.92 1.69 -18.38
CA LYS A 41 -19.68 0.85 -19.57
C LYS A 41 -20.94 0.36 -20.24
N LEU A 42 -21.84 -0.23 -19.49
CA LEU A 42 -23.13 -0.71 -20.03
C LEU A 42 -24.12 -1.06 -18.93
N THR A 43 -25.40 -1.16 -19.33
CA THR A 43 -26.42 -1.90 -18.60
C THR A 43 -26.53 -3.31 -19.19
N ALA A 44 -25.98 -4.28 -18.48
CA ALA A 44 -25.91 -5.68 -18.90
C ALA A 44 -27.25 -6.40 -18.70
N LYS A 45 -27.72 -7.10 -19.73
CA LYS A 45 -29.01 -7.76 -19.77
C LYS A 45 -28.91 -9.25 -20.11
N THR A 46 -27.73 -9.71 -20.51
CA THR A 46 -27.49 -11.10 -20.93
C THR A 46 -26.15 -11.61 -20.41
N SER A 47 -26.03 -12.93 -20.28
CA SER A 47 -24.77 -13.59 -19.90
C SER A 47 -23.63 -13.27 -20.87
N ARG A 48 -23.95 -13.08 -22.15
CA ARG A 48 -22.95 -12.78 -23.17
C ARG A 48 -22.40 -11.37 -23.03
N GLU A 49 -23.25 -10.36 -22.83
CA GLU A 49 -22.81 -8.98 -22.58
C GLU A 49 -21.89 -8.90 -21.36
N ILE A 50 -22.24 -9.61 -20.27
CA ILE A 50 -21.45 -9.66 -19.06
C ILE A 50 -20.08 -10.34 -19.30
N GLU A 51 -20.10 -11.50 -19.97
CA GLU A 51 -18.86 -12.22 -20.29
C GLU A 51 -17.93 -11.39 -21.20
N ASP A 52 -18.47 -10.74 -22.21
CA ASP A 52 -17.69 -9.96 -23.17
C ASP A 52 -17.09 -8.70 -22.53
N ILE A 53 -17.82 -7.98 -21.67
CA ILE A 53 -17.26 -6.80 -20.96
C ILE A 53 -16.20 -7.21 -19.94
N ILE A 54 -16.35 -8.34 -19.26
CA ILE A 54 -15.33 -8.84 -18.33
C ILE A 54 -14.06 -9.26 -19.05
N LYS A 55 -14.18 -9.91 -20.23
CA LYS A 55 -13.01 -10.20 -21.07
C LYS A 55 -12.29 -8.92 -21.49
N GLN A 56 -13.04 -7.90 -21.93
CA GLN A 56 -12.46 -6.60 -22.26
C GLN A 56 -11.72 -6.00 -21.05
N ALA A 57 -12.36 -5.98 -19.87
CA ALA A 57 -11.74 -5.47 -18.64
C ALA A 57 -10.44 -6.21 -18.29
N ASN A 58 -10.39 -7.54 -18.43
CA ASN A 58 -9.21 -8.34 -18.13
C ASN A 58 -8.01 -7.95 -18.99
N PHE A 59 -8.22 -7.62 -20.27
CA PHE A 59 -7.16 -7.29 -21.24
C PHE A 59 -6.89 -5.79 -21.38
N ASP A 60 -7.66 -4.94 -20.72
CA ASP A 60 -7.43 -3.50 -20.73
C ASP A 60 -6.49 -3.11 -19.57
N ASP A 61 -5.28 -2.69 -19.92
CA ASP A 61 -4.26 -2.28 -18.95
C ASP A 61 -4.66 -1.02 -18.17
N ASP A 62 -5.53 -0.16 -18.73
CA ASP A 62 -6.04 1.02 -18.02
C ASP A 62 -7.20 0.69 -17.06
N CYS A 63 -7.82 -0.49 -17.19
CA CYS A 63 -8.88 -0.91 -16.27
C CYS A 63 -8.30 -1.29 -14.90
N GLY A 64 -8.54 -0.46 -13.89
CA GLY A 64 -8.14 -0.66 -12.49
C GLY A 64 -8.99 -1.69 -11.73
N GLY A 65 -10.22 -1.92 -12.18
CA GLY A 65 -11.18 -2.82 -11.56
C GLY A 65 -12.60 -2.57 -12.04
N ILE A 66 -13.52 -3.45 -11.65
CA ILE A 66 -14.93 -3.31 -11.98
C ILE A 66 -15.77 -3.00 -10.74
N ILE A 67 -16.77 -2.14 -10.93
CA ILE A 67 -17.80 -1.80 -9.95
C ILE A 67 -19.12 -2.30 -10.51
N THR A 68 -19.80 -3.21 -9.80
CA THR A 68 -21.09 -3.75 -10.23
C THR A 68 -22.22 -3.22 -9.35
N PHE A 69 -23.35 -2.92 -9.97
CA PHE A 69 -24.57 -2.42 -9.35
C PHE A 69 -25.79 -3.01 -10.05
N CYS A 70 -26.76 -3.52 -9.30
CA CYS A 70 -28.02 -3.98 -9.85
C CYS A 70 -29.14 -2.97 -9.54
N HIS A 71 -29.43 -2.06 -10.49
CA HIS A 71 -30.45 -1.03 -10.32
C HIS A 71 -31.86 -1.62 -10.25
N THR A 72 -32.15 -2.57 -11.15
CA THR A 72 -33.33 -3.42 -11.16
C THR A 72 -32.96 -4.83 -10.75
N PHE A 73 -33.88 -5.76 -10.75
CA PHE A 73 -33.54 -7.17 -10.63
C PHE A 73 -32.75 -7.64 -11.87
N SER A 74 -31.56 -8.09 -11.64
CA SER A 74 -30.70 -8.71 -12.65
C SER A 74 -30.52 -10.19 -12.27
N PRO A 75 -31.08 -11.14 -13.06
CA PRO A 75 -30.94 -12.57 -12.76
C PRO A 75 -29.47 -12.98 -12.68
N SER A 76 -28.97 -13.23 -11.48
CA SER A 76 -27.51 -13.30 -11.26
C SER A 76 -26.86 -14.57 -11.79
N LYS A 77 -27.61 -15.56 -12.23
CA LYS A 77 -27.05 -16.66 -13.04
C LYS A 77 -26.36 -16.16 -14.32
N MET A 78 -26.80 -15.00 -14.85
CA MET A 78 -26.16 -14.39 -16.03
C MET A 78 -24.72 -13.95 -15.74
N TRP A 79 -24.39 -13.64 -14.50
CA TRP A 79 -23.06 -13.16 -14.09
C TRP A 79 -22.04 -14.25 -13.90
N ILE A 80 -22.45 -15.51 -13.72
CA ILE A 80 -21.57 -16.62 -13.34
C ILE A 80 -20.40 -16.76 -14.34
N ASN A 81 -20.69 -16.84 -15.63
CA ASN A 81 -19.67 -17.07 -16.65
C ASN A 81 -18.65 -15.93 -16.76
N GLY A 82 -19.09 -14.71 -16.54
CA GLY A 82 -18.20 -13.55 -16.48
C GLY A 82 -17.37 -13.54 -15.21
N LEU A 83 -18.01 -13.58 -14.04
CA LEU A 83 -17.32 -13.47 -12.75
C LEU A 83 -16.34 -14.58 -12.48
N THR A 84 -16.57 -15.81 -13.00
CA THR A 84 -15.57 -16.91 -12.90
C THR A 84 -14.30 -16.67 -13.72
N LYS A 85 -14.33 -15.75 -14.67
CA LYS A 85 -13.19 -15.38 -15.53
C LYS A 85 -12.56 -14.06 -15.15
N LEU A 86 -13.12 -13.36 -14.17
CA LEU A 86 -12.66 -12.04 -13.77
C LEU A 86 -11.28 -12.10 -13.11
N GLN A 87 -10.34 -11.32 -13.66
CA GLN A 87 -8.97 -11.18 -13.14
C GLN A 87 -8.70 -9.78 -12.56
N LYS A 88 -9.65 -8.87 -12.68
CA LYS A 88 -9.55 -7.50 -12.15
C LYS A 88 -10.16 -7.43 -10.75
N PRO A 89 -9.75 -6.48 -9.91
CA PRO A 89 -10.41 -6.19 -8.64
C PRO A 89 -11.91 -5.95 -8.82
N TRP A 90 -12.72 -6.48 -7.90
CA TRP A 90 -14.17 -6.36 -7.96
C TRP A 90 -14.74 -5.67 -6.72
N LEU A 91 -15.52 -4.60 -6.96
CA LEU A 91 -16.36 -3.96 -5.97
C LEU A 91 -17.83 -4.19 -6.32
N HIS A 92 -18.59 -4.78 -5.40
CA HIS A 92 -20.04 -4.85 -5.45
C HIS A 92 -20.59 -3.62 -4.73
N PHE A 93 -21.11 -2.65 -5.48
CA PHE A 93 -21.69 -1.43 -4.96
C PHE A 93 -23.18 -1.62 -4.74
N HIS A 94 -23.58 -1.71 -3.48
CA HIS A 94 -25.00 -1.80 -3.10
C HIS A 94 -25.51 -0.42 -2.69
N THR A 95 -26.23 0.21 -3.58
CA THR A 95 -26.83 1.54 -3.39
C THR A 95 -28.25 1.57 -3.93
N GLN A 96 -28.91 2.71 -3.80
CA GLN A 96 -30.20 3.01 -4.34
C GLN A 96 -30.13 4.38 -5.02
N TYR A 97 -30.71 4.54 -6.22
CA TYR A 97 -30.70 5.82 -6.93
C TYR A 97 -31.38 6.93 -6.12
N ASN A 98 -32.61 6.68 -5.65
CA ASN A 98 -33.36 7.58 -4.79
C ASN A 98 -32.92 7.43 -3.31
N LYS A 99 -32.92 8.55 -2.59
CA LYS A 99 -32.57 8.55 -1.15
C LYS A 99 -33.71 8.11 -0.25
N ALA A 100 -34.94 8.42 -0.64
CA ALA A 100 -36.16 8.13 0.14
C ALA A 100 -37.23 7.47 -0.74
N ILE A 101 -38.11 6.76 -0.11
CA ILE A 101 -39.31 6.21 -0.77
C ILE A 101 -40.34 7.35 -0.93
N PRO A 102 -40.76 7.71 -2.16
CA PRO A 102 -41.71 8.79 -2.39
C PRO A 102 -43.13 8.29 -2.06
N ASN A 103 -43.66 8.70 -0.92
CA ASN A 103 -44.92 8.16 -0.36
C ASN A 103 -46.12 8.26 -1.28
N GLU A 104 -46.28 9.36 -2.02
CA GLU A 104 -47.43 9.63 -2.87
C GLU A 104 -47.23 9.22 -4.34
N GLU A 105 -45.96 9.03 -4.75
CA GLU A 105 -45.60 8.77 -6.14
C GLU A 105 -45.24 7.31 -6.40
N ILE A 106 -45.03 6.51 -5.32
CA ILE A 106 -44.63 5.11 -5.46
C ILE A 106 -45.79 4.27 -6.03
N ASP A 107 -45.49 3.62 -7.13
CA ASP A 107 -46.35 2.67 -7.82
C ASP A 107 -45.58 1.40 -8.20
N MET A 108 -46.20 0.51 -8.98
CA MET A 108 -45.55 -0.73 -9.42
C MET A 108 -44.43 -0.50 -10.41
N ASP A 109 -44.49 0.54 -11.22
CA ASP A 109 -43.43 0.89 -12.17
C ASP A 109 -42.24 1.47 -11.46
N TYR A 110 -42.45 2.30 -10.44
CA TYR A 110 -41.43 2.78 -9.54
C TYR A 110 -40.71 1.61 -8.83
N MET A 111 -41.50 0.65 -8.30
CA MET A 111 -40.91 -0.53 -7.62
C MET A 111 -40.10 -1.39 -8.58
N ASN A 112 -40.53 -1.54 -9.83
CA ASN A 112 -39.76 -2.30 -10.84
C ASN A 112 -38.48 -1.62 -11.27
N LEU A 113 -38.47 -0.28 -11.32
CA LEU A 113 -37.25 0.47 -11.64
C LEU A 113 -36.25 0.48 -10.48
N HIS A 114 -36.74 0.74 -9.25
CA HIS A 114 -35.91 0.99 -8.08
C HIS A 114 -35.88 -0.22 -7.12
N GLN A 115 -35.36 -1.36 -7.57
CA GLN A 115 -35.30 -2.57 -6.77
C GLN A 115 -33.88 -3.12 -6.56
N SER A 116 -32.91 -2.24 -6.36
CA SER A 116 -31.52 -2.65 -6.08
C SER A 116 -31.40 -3.52 -4.82
N ALA A 117 -32.24 -3.27 -3.81
CA ALA A 117 -32.27 -4.12 -2.61
C ALA A 117 -32.60 -5.59 -2.95
N HIS A 118 -33.41 -5.84 -3.94
CA HIS A 118 -33.77 -7.18 -4.45
C HIS A 118 -32.67 -7.70 -5.40
N GLY A 119 -32.27 -6.91 -6.40
CA GLY A 119 -31.27 -7.31 -7.40
C GLY A 119 -29.91 -7.62 -6.82
N ASP A 120 -29.42 -6.77 -5.93
CA ASP A 120 -28.10 -6.96 -5.31
C ASP A 120 -28.07 -8.10 -4.28
N ARG A 121 -29.19 -8.51 -3.71
CA ARG A 121 -29.20 -9.73 -2.85
C ARG A 121 -28.91 -10.98 -3.65
N GLU A 122 -29.51 -11.11 -4.83
CA GLU A 122 -29.24 -12.22 -5.75
C GLU A 122 -27.78 -12.15 -6.27
N HIS A 123 -27.29 -10.96 -6.62
CA HIS A 123 -25.90 -10.73 -7.04
C HIS A 123 -24.91 -11.03 -5.90
N GLY A 124 -25.24 -10.63 -4.68
CA GLY A 124 -24.47 -10.94 -3.48
C GLY A 124 -24.39 -12.43 -3.20
N PHE A 125 -25.50 -13.17 -3.39
CA PHE A 125 -25.55 -14.63 -3.26
C PHE A 125 -24.59 -15.31 -4.23
N ILE A 126 -24.58 -14.92 -5.51
CA ILE A 126 -23.67 -15.48 -6.50
C ILE A 126 -22.20 -15.18 -6.14
N GLY A 127 -21.89 -13.96 -5.73
CA GLY A 127 -20.53 -13.62 -5.27
C GLY A 127 -20.08 -14.45 -4.07
N ALA A 128 -20.96 -14.72 -3.12
CA ALA A 128 -20.66 -15.59 -1.97
C ALA A 128 -20.48 -17.04 -2.40
N ARG A 129 -21.34 -17.56 -3.27
CA ARG A 129 -21.29 -18.94 -3.77
C ARG A 129 -20.03 -19.22 -4.59
N LEU A 130 -19.58 -18.25 -5.37
CA LEU A 130 -18.33 -18.32 -6.13
C LEU A 130 -17.09 -18.16 -5.25
N ARG A 131 -17.25 -17.76 -3.97
CA ARG A 131 -16.15 -17.37 -3.08
C ARG A 131 -15.23 -16.33 -3.73
N ALA A 132 -15.79 -15.47 -4.59
CA ALA A 132 -15.04 -14.48 -5.33
C ALA A 132 -14.53 -13.38 -4.38
N PRO A 133 -13.23 -13.06 -4.43
CA PRO A 133 -12.67 -11.95 -3.65
C PRO A 133 -13.29 -10.65 -4.15
N ARG A 134 -14.02 -9.96 -3.27
CA ARG A 134 -14.66 -8.68 -3.59
C ARG A 134 -14.79 -7.79 -2.36
N ARG A 135 -14.82 -6.49 -2.59
CA ARG A 135 -15.34 -5.52 -1.63
C ARG A 135 -16.83 -5.35 -1.84
N VAL A 136 -17.61 -5.33 -0.77
CA VAL A 136 -19.00 -4.88 -0.80
C VAL A 136 -19.05 -3.52 -0.12
N VAL A 137 -19.55 -2.50 -0.82
CA VAL A 137 -19.82 -1.18 -0.28
C VAL A 137 -21.31 -0.96 -0.28
N THR A 138 -21.89 -0.66 0.88
CA THR A 138 -23.32 -0.42 1.05
C THR A 138 -23.55 1.00 1.56
N GLY A 139 -24.40 1.75 0.87
CA GLY A 139 -24.77 3.10 1.28
C GLY A 139 -25.32 3.94 0.13
N TYR A 140 -25.88 5.11 0.47
CA TYR A 140 -26.37 6.03 -0.54
C TYR A 140 -25.20 6.67 -1.29
N TRP A 141 -25.24 6.67 -2.62
CA TRP A 141 -24.13 7.04 -3.50
C TRP A 141 -23.64 8.50 -3.34
N LYS A 142 -24.51 9.43 -2.85
CA LYS A 142 -24.09 10.82 -2.56
C LYS A 142 -23.49 10.99 -1.17
N ASP A 143 -23.53 9.99 -0.31
CA ASP A 143 -22.99 10.10 1.05
C ASP A 143 -21.44 10.00 1.04
N LYS A 144 -20.77 10.97 1.67
CA LYS A 144 -19.31 11.04 1.73
C LYS A 144 -18.68 9.76 2.30
N LYS A 145 -19.31 9.14 3.31
CA LYS A 145 -18.82 7.88 3.89
C LYS A 145 -18.83 6.75 2.86
N THR A 146 -19.86 6.67 2.03
CA THR A 146 -19.98 5.67 0.96
C THR A 146 -18.90 5.90 -0.10
N GLN A 147 -18.73 7.14 -0.54
CA GLN A 147 -17.72 7.51 -1.52
C GLN A 147 -16.29 7.26 -0.99
N GLN A 148 -16.05 7.55 0.30
CA GLN A 148 -14.75 7.24 0.92
C GLN A 148 -14.43 5.73 0.89
N GLN A 149 -15.40 4.86 1.15
CA GLN A 149 -15.19 3.41 1.07
C GLN A 149 -14.86 2.94 -0.36
N ILE A 150 -15.44 3.56 -1.37
CA ILE A 150 -15.11 3.30 -2.78
C ILE A 150 -13.70 3.82 -3.10
N ALA A 151 -13.38 5.03 -2.63
CA ALA A 151 -12.05 5.63 -2.80
C ALA A 151 -10.94 4.77 -2.17
N ASP A 152 -11.16 4.25 -0.96
CA ASP A 152 -10.22 3.35 -0.29
C ASP A 152 -10.00 2.07 -1.11
N TRP A 153 -11.06 1.47 -1.63
CA TRP A 153 -10.94 0.30 -2.50
C TRP A 153 -10.22 0.61 -3.82
N GLN A 154 -10.48 1.77 -4.44
CA GLN A 154 -9.75 2.18 -5.65
C GLN A 154 -8.24 2.27 -5.39
N ARG A 155 -7.83 2.86 -4.25
CA ARG A 155 -6.41 2.94 -3.86
C ARG A 155 -5.81 1.55 -3.65
N SER A 156 -6.54 0.63 -3.02
CA SER A 156 -6.10 -0.77 -2.86
C SER A 156 -5.91 -1.47 -4.21
N ALA A 157 -6.82 -1.23 -5.15
CA ALA A 157 -6.74 -1.78 -6.51
C ALA A 157 -5.55 -1.20 -7.29
N VAL A 158 -5.27 0.10 -7.14
CA VAL A 158 -4.07 0.74 -7.70
C VAL A 158 -2.80 0.15 -7.11
N GLY A 159 -2.75 -0.04 -5.78
CA GLY A 159 -1.64 -0.71 -5.12
C GLY A 159 -1.42 -2.15 -5.61
N ALA A 160 -2.51 -2.89 -5.86
CA ALA A 160 -2.45 -4.24 -6.40
C ALA A 160 -1.97 -4.27 -7.86
N ALA A 161 -2.39 -3.33 -8.69
CA ALA A 161 -1.91 -3.20 -10.06
C ALA A 161 -0.43 -2.84 -10.10
N PHE A 162 0.01 -1.91 -9.25
CA PHE A 162 1.42 -1.55 -9.07
C PHE A 162 2.24 -2.75 -8.59
N SER A 163 1.74 -3.50 -7.61
CA SER A 163 2.39 -4.71 -7.08
C SER A 163 2.70 -5.72 -8.18
N ARG A 164 1.75 -6.01 -9.08
CA ARG A 164 1.92 -6.99 -10.15
C ARG A 164 3.04 -6.67 -11.15
N GLN A 165 3.53 -5.44 -11.17
CA GLN A 165 4.59 -4.96 -12.05
C GLN A 165 5.84 -4.53 -11.28
N LEU A 166 5.85 -4.67 -9.95
CA LEU A 166 6.90 -4.17 -9.09
C LEU A 166 8.21 -4.93 -9.32
N LYS A 167 9.26 -4.19 -9.61
CA LYS A 167 10.63 -4.68 -9.62
C LYS A 167 11.39 -4.11 -8.42
N ILE A 168 12.14 -4.98 -7.77
CA ILE A 168 12.95 -4.65 -6.58
C ILE A 168 14.40 -5.04 -6.86
N VAL A 169 15.30 -4.08 -6.71
CA VAL A 169 16.75 -4.33 -6.81
C VAL A 169 17.30 -4.57 -5.42
N ARG A 170 17.93 -5.72 -5.21
CA ARG A 170 18.68 -6.02 -3.99
C ARG A 170 20.17 -5.89 -4.26
N PHE A 171 20.82 -4.91 -3.66
CA PHE A 171 22.28 -4.74 -3.71
C PHE A 171 22.95 -5.60 -2.64
N GLY A 172 23.61 -6.67 -3.05
CA GLY A 172 24.16 -7.68 -2.14
C GLY A 172 23.12 -8.71 -1.75
N ASP A 173 23.24 -9.24 -0.54
CA ASP A 173 22.36 -10.28 0.01
C ASP A 173 21.50 -9.76 1.17
N ASN A 174 20.80 -10.63 1.86
CA ASN A 174 20.22 -10.36 3.17
C ASN A 174 21.33 -10.29 4.22
N MET A 175 21.08 -9.57 5.30
CA MET A 175 21.98 -9.59 6.46
C MET A 175 22.09 -11.02 6.99
N ARG A 176 23.33 -11.46 7.23
CA ARG A 176 23.61 -12.82 7.68
C ARG A 176 22.95 -13.10 9.02
N GLU A 177 22.39 -14.29 9.16
CA GLU A 177 21.73 -14.79 10.38
C GLU A 177 20.42 -14.03 10.79
N VAL A 178 19.90 -13.11 9.94
CA VAL A 178 18.64 -12.40 10.19
C VAL A 178 17.51 -13.06 9.43
N ALA A 179 16.78 -13.93 10.11
CA ALA A 179 15.76 -14.78 9.49
C ALA A 179 14.58 -14.01 8.90
N VAL A 180 14.13 -12.93 9.55
CA VAL A 180 12.91 -12.23 9.15
C VAL A 180 13.07 -11.39 7.88
N THR A 181 14.29 -11.05 7.47
CA THR A 181 14.56 -10.37 6.19
C THR A 181 14.58 -11.35 5.01
N GLU A 182 14.77 -12.64 5.28
CA GLU A 182 14.68 -13.71 4.28
C GLU A 182 13.24 -13.91 3.78
N GLY A 183 13.09 -14.70 2.70
CA GLY A 183 11.79 -15.08 2.17
C GLY A 183 11.86 -15.67 0.77
N ASP A 184 10.80 -16.32 0.35
CA ASP A 184 10.68 -16.94 -0.97
C ASP A 184 10.33 -15.89 -2.03
N LYS A 185 11.35 -15.49 -2.82
CA LYS A 185 11.22 -14.53 -3.92
C LYS A 185 10.39 -15.08 -5.08
N VAL A 186 10.37 -16.40 -5.25
CA VAL A 186 9.55 -17.04 -6.29
C VAL A 186 8.09 -17.00 -5.90
N GLU A 187 7.77 -17.33 -4.64
CA GLU A 187 6.41 -17.20 -4.12
C GLU A 187 5.92 -15.74 -4.15
N ALA A 188 6.79 -14.78 -3.81
CA ALA A 188 6.46 -13.36 -3.94
C ALA A 188 6.12 -12.97 -5.39
N GLN A 189 6.83 -13.50 -6.38
CA GLN A 189 6.51 -13.25 -7.78
C GLN A 189 5.19 -13.91 -8.19
N ILE A 190 4.93 -15.13 -7.75
CA ILE A 190 3.69 -15.86 -8.05
C ILE A 190 2.47 -15.14 -7.44
N LYS A 191 2.55 -14.74 -6.17
CA LYS A 191 1.42 -14.14 -5.42
C LYS A 191 1.28 -12.64 -5.65
N LEU A 192 2.39 -11.91 -5.61
CA LEU A 192 2.40 -10.46 -5.59
C LEU A 192 2.86 -9.84 -6.92
N GLY A 193 3.45 -10.64 -7.81
CA GLY A 193 4.03 -10.19 -9.08
C GLY A 193 5.43 -9.58 -8.94
N TRP A 194 6.04 -9.62 -7.76
CA TRP A 194 7.31 -8.95 -7.48
C TRP A 194 8.50 -9.63 -8.14
N GLN A 195 9.25 -8.87 -8.92
CA GLN A 195 10.51 -9.31 -9.50
C GLN A 195 11.66 -8.83 -8.62
N VAL A 196 12.13 -9.69 -7.71
CA VAL A 196 13.22 -9.39 -6.78
C VAL A 196 14.54 -9.92 -7.36
N ASN A 197 15.40 -9.04 -7.86
CA ASN A 197 16.66 -9.39 -8.49
C ASN A 197 17.84 -8.89 -7.69
N THR A 198 18.84 -9.76 -7.45
CA THR A 198 20.07 -9.42 -6.79
C THR A 198 21.05 -8.81 -7.79
N TRP A 199 21.68 -7.70 -7.39
CA TRP A 199 22.74 -7.02 -8.09
C TRP A 199 24.03 -7.06 -7.25
N ALA A 200 25.15 -7.31 -7.88
CA ALA A 200 26.42 -7.22 -7.21
C ALA A 200 26.71 -5.78 -6.77
N VAL A 201 27.20 -5.59 -5.56
CA VAL A 201 27.61 -4.25 -5.07
C VAL A 201 28.69 -3.64 -5.95
N GLY A 202 29.55 -4.47 -6.55
CA GLY A 202 30.55 -4.02 -7.53
C GLY A 202 29.95 -3.33 -8.75
N ASP A 203 28.73 -3.71 -9.19
CA ASP A 203 28.05 -3.03 -10.29
C ASP A 203 27.57 -1.64 -9.86
N LEU A 204 27.10 -1.48 -8.62
CA LEU A 204 26.78 -0.17 -8.07
C LEU A 204 28.00 0.73 -7.98
N VAL A 205 29.14 0.22 -7.45
CA VAL A 205 30.39 0.96 -7.38
C VAL A 205 30.84 1.39 -8.77
N ALA A 206 30.78 0.49 -9.76
CA ALA A 206 31.14 0.81 -11.15
C ALA A 206 30.19 1.87 -11.77
N GLU A 207 28.92 1.93 -11.35
CA GLU A 207 28.02 3.00 -11.76
C GLU A 207 28.32 4.32 -11.06
N MET A 208 28.69 4.28 -9.77
CA MET A 208 29.14 5.47 -9.03
C MET A 208 30.35 6.13 -9.70
N ASP A 209 31.31 5.35 -10.23
CA ASP A 209 32.51 5.87 -10.91
C ASP A 209 32.21 6.62 -12.22
N LYS A 210 30.99 6.46 -12.77
CA LYS A 210 30.50 7.16 -13.96
C LYS A 210 29.74 8.45 -13.64
N VAL A 211 29.48 8.75 -12.37
CA VAL A 211 28.75 9.95 -11.96
C VAL A 211 29.62 11.18 -12.14
N SER A 212 29.14 12.17 -12.89
CA SER A 212 29.88 13.42 -13.14
C SER A 212 29.74 14.40 -11.97
N GLU A 213 30.76 15.22 -11.76
CA GLU A 213 30.71 16.30 -10.76
C GLU A 213 29.52 17.25 -10.98
N ALA A 214 29.19 17.53 -12.25
CA ALA A 214 28.04 18.40 -12.59
C ALA A 214 26.69 17.79 -12.16
N ASP A 215 26.53 16.45 -12.24
CA ASP A 215 25.33 15.77 -11.74
C ASP A 215 25.28 15.83 -10.21
N ILE A 216 26.43 15.66 -9.55
CA ILE A 216 26.55 15.79 -8.10
C ILE A 216 26.17 17.20 -7.65
N ASP A 217 26.75 18.23 -8.28
CA ASP A 217 26.45 19.64 -7.96
C ASP A 217 24.95 19.93 -8.07
N LYS A 218 24.33 19.48 -9.14
CA LYS A 218 22.90 19.66 -9.35
C LYS A 218 22.04 19.00 -8.25
N LEU A 219 22.40 17.80 -7.81
CA LEU A 219 21.67 17.10 -6.75
C LEU A 219 21.91 17.73 -5.37
N VAL A 220 23.14 18.21 -5.11
CA VAL A 220 23.46 18.95 -3.88
C VAL A 220 22.66 20.26 -3.82
N ASP A 221 22.50 20.96 -4.95
CA ASP A 221 21.63 22.16 -5.00
C ASP A 221 20.17 21.81 -4.72
N GLU A 222 19.68 20.65 -5.19
CA GLU A 222 18.33 20.15 -4.84
C GLU A 222 18.23 19.89 -3.32
N TYR A 223 19.19 19.21 -2.72
CA TYR A 223 19.24 18.99 -1.27
C TYR A 223 19.19 20.31 -0.49
N ARG A 224 19.98 21.31 -0.91
CA ARG A 224 20.01 22.65 -0.30
C ARG A 224 18.68 23.35 -0.34
N SER A 225 17.90 23.14 -1.40
CA SER A 225 16.56 23.71 -1.53
C SER A 225 15.55 23.06 -0.60
N LEU A 226 15.71 21.76 -0.34
CA LEU A 226 14.74 20.93 0.41
C LEU A 226 15.04 20.85 1.91
N TYR A 227 16.31 20.84 2.28
CA TYR A 227 16.78 20.54 3.63
C TYR A 227 17.65 21.67 4.18
N ASP A 228 17.74 21.75 5.51
CA ASP A 228 18.77 22.58 6.15
C ASP A 228 20.10 21.85 6.14
N MET A 229 21.16 22.49 5.70
CA MET A 229 22.50 21.88 5.63
C MET A 229 23.60 22.88 5.96
N ASP A 230 24.75 22.37 6.42
CA ASP A 230 25.96 23.13 6.70
C ASP A 230 27.05 22.71 5.70
N ASP A 231 27.71 23.69 5.08
CA ASP A 231 28.77 23.45 4.09
C ASP A 231 30.04 22.79 4.68
N LYS A 232 30.19 22.78 6.00
CA LYS A 232 31.32 22.06 6.66
C LYS A 232 31.32 20.56 6.34
N ASP A 233 30.14 19.98 6.07
CA ASP A 233 29.94 18.54 5.84
C ASP A 233 29.82 18.22 4.34
N ILE A 234 30.17 19.17 3.46
CA ILE A 234 29.91 19.09 2.01
C ILE A 234 30.49 17.83 1.34
N ASP A 235 31.65 17.36 1.75
CA ASP A 235 32.30 16.19 1.15
C ASP A 235 31.49 14.91 1.37
N SER A 236 30.93 14.73 2.58
CA SER A 236 30.05 13.60 2.90
C SER A 236 28.73 13.71 2.13
N ILE A 237 28.16 14.91 2.03
CA ILE A 237 26.91 15.17 1.30
C ILE A 237 27.10 14.88 -0.19
N ARG A 238 28.20 15.32 -0.79
CA ARG A 238 28.53 15.04 -2.20
C ARG A 238 28.69 13.55 -2.47
N TYR A 239 29.26 12.83 -1.52
CA TYR A 239 29.40 11.38 -1.64
C TYR A 239 28.01 10.70 -1.62
N GLN A 240 27.11 11.11 -0.73
CA GLN A 240 25.71 10.62 -0.71
C GLN A 240 24.98 10.97 -2.00
N ALA A 241 25.20 12.15 -2.59
CA ALA A 241 24.62 12.51 -3.89
C ALA A 241 25.16 11.58 -5.00
N LYS A 242 26.44 11.23 -4.98
CA LYS A 242 27.03 10.27 -5.91
C LYS A 242 26.38 8.88 -5.78
N GLU A 243 26.17 8.40 -4.55
CA GLU A 243 25.47 7.14 -4.26
C GLU A 243 24.04 7.17 -4.78
N GLU A 244 23.25 8.21 -4.48
CA GLU A 244 21.88 8.35 -4.93
C GLU A 244 21.77 8.31 -6.45
N ILE A 245 22.60 9.08 -7.15
CA ILE A 245 22.57 9.13 -8.62
C ILE A 245 22.84 7.74 -9.21
N ALA A 246 23.82 7.02 -8.68
CA ALA A 246 24.16 5.68 -9.16
C ALA A 246 23.03 4.66 -8.88
N ILE A 247 22.47 4.66 -7.66
CA ILE A 247 21.33 3.82 -7.30
C ILE A 247 20.16 4.12 -8.25
N ARG A 248 19.78 5.38 -8.38
CA ARG A 248 18.66 5.81 -9.23
C ARG A 248 18.85 5.40 -10.69
N ARG A 249 20.06 5.56 -11.26
CA ARG A 249 20.36 5.14 -12.64
C ARG A 249 20.14 3.65 -12.84
N ILE A 250 20.51 2.81 -11.86
CA ILE A 250 20.26 1.37 -11.91
C ILE A 250 18.75 1.10 -11.82
N LEU A 251 18.05 1.71 -10.86
CA LEU A 251 16.61 1.53 -10.67
C LEU A 251 15.84 1.92 -11.94
N ASP A 252 16.16 3.07 -12.52
CA ASP A 252 15.49 3.59 -13.72
C ASP A 252 15.75 2.67 -14.93
N ARG A 253 16.98 2.21 -15.12
CA ARG A 253 17.35 1.27 -16.18
C ARG A 253 16.59 -0.06 -16.08
N GLU A 254 16.43 -0.57 -14.86
CA GLU A 254 15.68 -1.81 -14.61
C GLU A 254 14.16 -1.61 -14.57
N GLY A 255 13.69 -0.37 -14.51
CA GLY A 255 12.29 -0.04 -14.25
C GLY A 255 11.86 -0.44 -12.84
N ALA A 256 12.81 -0.47 -11.89
CA ALA A 256 12.55 -0.83 -10.49
C ALA A 256 12.00 0.36 -9.70
N LYS A 257 11.15 0.08 -8.73
CA LYS A 257 10.54 1.08 -7.86
C LYS A 257 10.83 0.85 -6.38
N ALA A 258 11.65 -0.15 -6.06
CA ALA A 258 12.11 -0.40 -4.72
C ALA A 258 13.53 -0.97 -4.75
N PHE A 259 14.25 -0.80 -3.65
CA PHE A 259 15.58 -1.37 -3.47
C PHE A 259 15.85 -1.70 -2.00
N CYS A 260 16.82 -2.56 -1.78
CA CYS A 260 17.35 -2.87 -0.47
C CYS A 260 18.87 -3.12 -0.55
N ASN A 261 19.55 -3.03 0.58
CA ASN A 261 20.95 -3.36 0.76
C ASN A 261 21.22 -3.85 2.18
N THR A 262 22.40 -4.42 2.40
CA THR A 262 22.90 -4.68 3.74
C THR A 262 24.30 -4.08 3.90
N PHE A 263 24.54 -3.48 5.05
CA PHE A 263 25.85 -2.86 5.39
C PHE A 263 27.02 -3.86 5.37
N GLU A 264 26.73 -5.15 5.52
CA GLU A 264 27.73 -6.21 5.48
C GLU A 264 28.36 -6.41 4.09
N ASP A 265 27.64 -6.08 3.02
CA ASP A 265 28.04 -6.38 1.64
C ASP A 265 28.52 -5.17 0.84
N LEU A 266 28.39 -3.95 1.38
CA LEU A 266 28.71 -2.71 0.65
C LEU A 266 30.22 -2.47 0.46
N HIS A 267 30.95 -3.51 0.01
CA HIS A 267 32.38 -3.42 -0.27
C HIS A 267 32.65 -2.48 -1.46
N GLY A 268 33.64 -1.61 -1.32
CA GLY A 268 34.00 -0.61 -2.33
C GLY A 268 33.27 0.73 -2.16
N MET A 269 32.23 0.79 -1.33
CA MET A 269 31.58 2.04 -0.94
C MET A 269 32.25 2.62 0.31
N ARG A 270 32.44 3.94 0.35
CA ARG A 270 33.03 4.64 1.49
C ARG A 270 32.05 4.85 2.64
N GLN A 271 30.78 5.11 2.30
CA GLN A 271 29.71 5.36 3.25
C GLN A 271 28.56 4.36 3.04
N LEU A 272 27.66 4.28 4.03
CA LEU A 272 26.36 3.62 3.88
C LEU A 272 25.36 4.64 3.29
N PRO A 273 24.43 4.22 2.41
CA PRO A 273 23.46 5.13 1.79
C PRO A 273 22.43 5.64 2.80
N GLY A 274 22.71 6.74 3.48
CA GLY A 274 21.81 7.40 4.41
C GLY A 274 20.92 8.43 3.72
N LEU A 275 21.45 9.63 3.50
CA LEU A 275 20.75 10.71 2.78
C LEU A 275 20.26 10.23 1.40
N ALA A 276 21.05 9.42 0.70
CA ALA A 276 20.71 8.86 -0.60
C ALA A 276 19.41 8.02 -0.51
N ALA A 277 19.34 7.10 0.45
CA ALA A 277 18.13 6.28 0.64
C ALA A 277 16.92 7.12 1.08
N GLN A 278 17.10 8.06 2.02
CA GLN A 278 16.03 8.92 2.52
C GLN A 278 15.44 9.81 1.40
N HIS A 279 16.29 10.36 0.55
CA HIS A 279 15.82 11.20 -0.56
C HIS A 279 15.14 10.36 -1.66
N LEU A 280 15.65 9.18 -2.00
CA LEU A 280 14.97 8.26 -2.91
C LEU A 280 13.59 7.85 -2.38
N LEU A 281 13.47 7.57 -1.08
CA LEU A 281 12.18 7.34 -0.43
C LEU A 281 11.22 8.52 -0.62
N SER A 282 11.70 9.76 -0.53
CA SER A 282 10.87 10.97 -0.77
C SER A 282 10.43 11.11 -2.22
N LYS A 283 11.14 10.48 -3.15
CA LYS A 283 10.79 10.42 -4.58
C LYS A 283 9.87 9.26 -4.95
N GLY A 284 9.33 8.55 -3.95
CA GLY A 284 8.36 7.48 -4.16
C GLY A 284 8.95 6.08 -4.32
N TYR A 285 10.28 5.90 -4.20
CA TYR A 285 10.85 4.56 -4.14
C TYR A 285 10.58 3.90 -2.80
N GLY A 286 10.51 2.56 -2.79
CA GLY A 286 10.50 1.77 -1.57
C GLY A 286 11.91 1.40 -1.15
N PHE A 287 12.12 1.26 0.16
CA PHE A 287 13.40 0.85 0.74
C PHE A 287 13.18 -0.13 1.90
N GLY A 288 14.11 -1.06 2.07
CA GLY A 288 14.24 -1.91 3.25
C GLY A 288 15.72 -2.12 3.56
N ALA A 289 16.08 -1.96 4.81
CA ALA A 289 17.43 -2.22 5.29
C ALA A 289 17.72 -3.73 5.35
N GLU A 290 18.98 -4.10 5.54
CA GLU A 290 19.40 -5.49 5.81
C GLU A 290 18.98 -6.48 4.71
N GLY A 291 18.82 -6.00 3.49
CA GLY A 291 18.36 -6.81 2.36
C GLY A 291 16.86 -7.13 2.40
N ASP A 292 16.08 -6.50 3.28
CA ASP A 292 14.64 -6.75 3.42
C ASP A 292 13.83 -6.19 2.24
N TRP A 293 13.80 -6.98 1.19
CA TRP A 293 13.06 -6.70 -0.02
C TRP A 293 11.53 -6.70 0.21
N LYS A 294 11.03 -7.37 1.27
CA LYS A 294 9.61 -7.41 1.59
C LYS A 294 9.15 -6.04 2.10
N THR A 295 9.87 -5.46 3.04
CA THR A 295 9.58 -4.11 3.53
C THR A 295 9.81 -3.06 2.43
N ALA A 296 10.84 -3.22 1.59
CA ALA A 296 11.04 -2.36 0.43
C ALA A 296 9.82 -2.38 -0.50
N GLY A 297 9.29 -3.56 -0.82
CA GLY A 297 8.14 -3.73 -1.69
C GLY A 297 6.86 -3.15 -1.11
N ILE A 298 6.53 -3.46 0.16
CA ILE A 298 5.29 -2.93 0.76
C ILE A 298 5.33 -1.41 0.94
N THR A 299 6.50 -0.84 1.25
CA THR A 299 6.69 0.61 1.31
C THR A 299 6.41 1.27 -0.05
N ALA A 300 6.92 0.69 -1.15
CA ALA A 300 6.64 1.18 -2.50
C ALA A 300 5.16 1.10 -2.86
N ILE A 301 4.47 0.02 -2.50
CA ILE A 301 3.04 -0.16 -2.76
C ILE A 301 2.20 0.87 -2.01
N ILE A 302 2.49 1.10 -0.73
CA ILE A 302 1.77 2.11 0.06
C ILE A 302 1.99 3.50 -0.54
N LYS A 303 3.21 3.83 -0.97
CA LYS A 303 3.50 5.09 -1.68
C LYS A 303 2.75 5.19 -3.02
N ALA A 304 2.58 4.10 -3.74
CA ALA A 304 1.78 4.08 -4.97
C ALA A 304 0.28 4.30 -4.71
N MET A 305 -0.25 3.83 -3.57
CA MET A 305 -1.63 4.12 -3.14
C MET A 305 -1.82 5.61 -2.80
N TYR A 306 -0.80 6.24 -2.21
CA TYR A 306 -0.79 7.63 -1.75
C TYR A 306 0.54 8.31 -2.14
N PRO A 307 0.69 8.76 -3.41
CA PRO A 307 1.98 9.29 -3.91
C PRO A 307 2.50 10.50 -3.12
N ASP A 308 1.60 11.35 -2.65
CA ASP A 308 1.93 12.55 -1.86
C ASP A 308 1.82 12.28 -0.34
N GLY A 309 1.66 11.02 0.04
CA GLY A 309 1.42 10.61 1.42
C GLY A 309 2.69 10.52 2.27
N ALA A 310 2.46 10.49 3.57
CA ALA A 310 3.50 10.36 4.57
C ALA A 310 3.69 8.88 4.94
N THR A 311 4.61 8.24 4.23
CA THR A 311 4.98 6.83 4.43
C THR A 311 6.48 6.69 4.52
N ALA A 312 6.96 5.99 5.53
CA ALA A 312 8.38 5.76 5.77
C ALA A 312 8.66 4.28 6.02
N PHE A 313 9.84 3.82 5.59
CA PHE A 313 10.50 2.69 6.20
C PHE A 313 10.81 3.02 7.66
N MET A 314 10.58 2.09 8.59
CA MET A 314 10.72 2.30 10.03
C MET A 314 11.11 1.00 10.72
N GLU A 315 11.79 1.14 11.86
CA GLU A 315 12.08 0.05 12.78
C GLU A 315 11.63 0.42 14.19
N ASP A 316 11.06 -0.54 14.93
CA ASP A 316 10.74 -0.42 16.35
C ASP A 316 12.00 -0.73 17.19
N TYR A 317 12.67 0.32 17.64
CA TYR A 317 14.03 0.22 18.16
C TYR A 317 14.10 -0.10 19.64
N THR A 318 13.28 0.56 20.47
CA THR A 318 13.28 0.35 21.93
C THR A 318 11.97 0.80 22.58
N TYR A 319 11.70 0.28 23.76
CA TYR A 319 10.46 0.54 24.51
C TYR A 319 10.71 1.47 25.69
N ASP A 320 9.81 2.43 25.87
CA ASP A 320 9.65 3.26 27.07
C ASP A 320 8.48 2.71 27.88
N TYR A 321 8.75 1.80 28.80
CA TYR A 321 7.72 1.19 29.65
C TYR A 321 7.08 2.17 30.63
N GLU A 322 7.78 3.25 31.01
CA GLU A 322 7.22 4.28 31.88
C GLU A 322 6.09 5.04 31.19
N LYS A 323 6.24 5.30 29.90
CA LYS A 323 5.26 6.05 29.10
C LYS A 323 4.36 5.17 28.24
N GLY A 324 4.66 3.86 28.15
CA GLY A 324 3.93 2.93 27.28
C GLY A 324 4.15 3.21 25.80
N LEU A 325 5.36 3.59 25.40
CA LEU A 325 5.68 4.02 24.04
C LEU A 325 6.80 3.19 23.41
N ILE A 326 6.80 3.13 22.09
CA ILE A 326 7.90 2.61 21.27
C ILE A 326 8.66 3.79 20.65
N LEU A 327 9.98 3.78 20.73
CA LEU A 327 10.83 4.65 19.91
C LEU A 327 11.07 3.96 18.56
N GLY A 328 10.55 4.56 17.50
CA GLY A 328 10.83 4.18 16.13
C GLY A 328 11.93 5.04 15.53
N ALA A 329 12.87 4.38 14.89
CA ALA A 329 13.99 5.00 14.20
C ALA A 329 14.57 4.02 13.17
N HIS A 330 15.58 4.43 12.47
CA HIS A 330 16.61 3.59 11.88
C HIS A 330 17.90 4.38 11.86
N MET A 331 19.03 3.71 11.66
CA MET A 331 20.33 4.38 11.74
C MET A 331 20.46 5.50 10.70
N LEU A 332 19.85 5.34 9.52
CA LEU A 332 20.01 6.27 8.39
C LEU A 332 18.73 6.57 7.61
N GLU A 333 17.82 5.59 7.36
CA GLU A 333 17.02 5.56 6.13
C GLU A 333 15.52 5.91 6.31
N VAL A 334 15.12 6.56 7.39
CA VAL A 334 13.72 6.98 7.58
C VAL A 334 13.33 8.09 6.61
N CYS A 335 12.21 7.92 5.91
CA CYS A 335 11.73 8.85 4.89
C CYS A 335 11.32 10.22 5.47
N PRO A 336 11.77 11.35 4.90
CA PRO A 336 11.43 12.68 5.38
C PRO A 336 9.95 13.07 5.18
N SER A 337 9.14 12.28 4.45
CA SER A 337 7.71 12.56 4.27
C SER A 337 6.92 12.54 5.58
N ILE A 338 7.42 11.89 6.63
CA ILE A 338 6.81 11.88 7.96
C ILE A 338 7.35 12.97 8.90
N ALA A 339 8.28 13.81 8.43
CA ALA A 339 8.89 14.82 9.27
C ALA A 339 7.86 15.86 9.75
N LYS A 340 7.97 16.25 11.04
CA LYS A 340 7.18 17.31 11.64
C LYS A 340 7.61 18.70 11.14
N ASN A 341 8.92 18.90 11.01
CA ASN A 341 9.54 20.14 10.59
C ASN A 341 10.51 19.87 9.45
N LYS A 342 11.05 20.94 8.83
CA LYS A 342 12.07 20.82 7.80
C LYS A 342 13.25 19.98 8.30
N PRO A 343 13.62 18.87 7.63
CA PRO A 343 14.74 18.04 8.04
C PRO A 343 16.08 18.75 7.88
N ARG A 344 17.06 18.37 8.68
CA ARG A 344 18.44 18.85 8.57
C ARG A 344 19.35 17.74 8.09
N ILE A 345 20.26 18.05 7.20
CA ILE A 345 21.37 17.15 6.85
C ILE A 345 22.46 17.29 7.90
N GLU A 346 22.83 16.18 8.53
CA GLU A 346 23.87 16.13 9.52
C GLU A 346 24.81 14.94 9.22
N VAL A 347 26.09 15.07 9.60
CA VAL A 347 27.09 14.01 9.52
C VAL A 347 27.52 13.64 10.93
N HIS A 348 27.34 12.39 11.29
CA HIS A 348 27.65 11.87 12.60
C HIS A 348 28.32 10.51 12.50
N HIS A 349 29.16 10.22 13.50
CA HIS A 349 29.83 8.92 13.60
C HIS A 349 28.80 7.76 13.59
N LEU A 350 29.12 6.76 12.79
CA LEU A 350 28.36 5.52 12.71
C LEU A 350 29.28 4.34 13.05
N GLY A 351 29.07 3.78 14.22
CA GLY A 351 29.94 2.71 14.78
C GLY A 351 29.74 1.32 14.17
N ILE A 352 28.94 1.20 13.08
CA ILE A 352 28.66 -0.07 12.40
C ILE A 352 29.14 -0.05 10.95
N GLY A 353 29.41 -1.23 10.38
CA GLY A 353 29.78 -1.39 8.97
C GLY A 353 31.18 -0.97 8.61
N GLY A 354 31.96 -0.36 9.54
CA GLY A 354 33.37 0.03 9.32
C GLY A 354 33.56 1.03 8.17
N LYS A 355 32.60 1.91 7.95
CA LYS A 355 32.55 2.92 6.88
C LYS A 355 32.84 4.33 7.43
N GLU A 356 33.09 5.28 6.51
CA GLU A 356 33.12 6.70 6.84
C GLU A 356 31.76 7.21 7.31
N ASP A 357 31.75 8.30 8.07
CA ASP A 357 30.54 8.88 8.64
C ASP A 357 29.61 9.41 7.53
N PRO A 358 28.41 8.84 7.36
CA PRO A 358 27.51 9.24 6.27
C PRO A 358 26.66 10.45 6.64
N ALA A 359 26.37 11.29 5.64
CA ALA A 359 25.32 12.28 5.79
C ALA A 359 23.93 11.60 5.83
N ARG A 360 23.07 12.14 6.69
CA ARG A 360 21.69 11.68 6.90
C ARG A 360 20.75 12.84 7.24
N LEU A 361 19.46 12.66 6.99
CA LEU A 361 18.42 13.56 7.46
C LEU A 361 18.08 13.26 8.92
N VAL A 362 18.18 14.27 9.76
CA VAL A 362 17.80 14.24 11.18
C VAL A 362 16.53 15.06 11.33
N PHE A 363 15.48 14.45 11.91
CA PHE A 363 14.21 15.09 12.18
C PHE A 363 13.39 14.31 13.20
N GLU A 364 12.37 14.96 13.74
CA GLU A 364 11.32 14.33 14.51
C GLU A 364 10.10 14.08 13.64
N GLY A 365 9.50 12.89 13.76
CA GLY A 365 8.27 12.53 13.07
C GLY A 365 7.07 13.31 13.63
N ARG A 366 6.05 13.47 12.79
CA ARG A 366 4.79 14.10 13.18
C ARG A 366 3.95 13.18 14.06
N SER A 367 3.07 13.76 14.87
CA SER A 367 2.06 13.03 15.65
C SER A 367 0.80 12.74 14.81
N GLY A 368 0.02 11.75 15.26
CA GLY A 368 -1.26 11.37 14.67
C GLY A 368 -1.44 9.85 14.59
N ARG A 369 -2.64 9.45 14.18
CA ARG A 369 -2.97 8.05 13.93
C ARG A 369 -2.21 7.57 12.70
N ALA A 370 -1.60 6.40 12.80
CA ALA A 370 -0.85 5.77 11.72
C ALA A 370 -1.04 4.24 11.74
N ILE A 371 -0.58 3.58 10.68
CA ILE A 371 -0.56 2.13 10.59
C ILE A 371 0.87 1.67 10.29
N ALA A 372 1.39 0.77 11.12
CA ALA A 372 2.62 0.05 10.87
C ALA A 372 2.28 -1.25 10.12
N VAL A 373 2.88 -1.44 8.94
CA VAL A 373 2.60 -2.58 8.06
C VAL A 373 3.85 -3.41 7.89
N SER A 374 3.75 -4.72 8.11
CA SER A 374 4.83 -5.68 7.88
C SER A 374 4.35 -6.80 6.97
N LEU A 375 5.15 -7.16 5.97
CA LEU A 375 4.93 -8.33 5.14
C LEU A 375 5.99 -9.37 5.46
N ILE A 376 5.57 -10.54 5.89
CA ILE A 376 6.45 -11.64 6.26
C ILE A 376 6.15 -12.91 5.47
N ASP A 377 7.16 -13.75 5.33
CA ASP A 377 7.04 -15.11 4.81
C ASP A 377 6.96 -16.09 6.00
N VAL A 378 5.86 -16.82 6.09
CA VAL A 378 5.63 -17.80 7.16
C VAL A 378 5.69 -19.25 6.65
N GLY A 379 6.48 -19.48 5.62
CA GLY A 379 6.68 -20.80 5.02
C GLY A 379 5.58 -21.17 4.03
N GLY A 380 5.81 -20.84 2.75
CA GLY A 380 4.90 -21.14 1.63
C GLY A 380 3.69 -20.20 1.54
N ARG A 381 3.63 -19.16 2.35
CA ARG A 381 2.61 -18.10 2.27
C ARG A 381 3.11 -16.76 2.79
N MET A 382 2.58 -15.69 2.22
CA MET A 382 2.82 -14.34 2.68
C MET A 382 1.73 -13.91 3.67
N ARG A 383 2.15 -13.32 4.80
CA ARG A 383 1.28 -12.73 5.82
C ARG A 383 1.51 -11.23 5.87
N LEU A 384 0.44 -10.46 5.70
CA LEU A 384 0.42 -9.02 5.81
C LEU A 384 -0.16 -8.62 7.16
N ILE A 385 0.66 -8.03 8.02
CA ILE A 385 0.28 -7.59 9.36
C ILE A 385 0.11 -6.08 9.33
N ALA A 386 -0.99 -5.58 9.87
CA ALA A 386 -1.24 -4.15 10.04
C ALA A 386 -1.53 -3.84 11.52
N GLN A 387 -0.68 -3.05 12.15
CA GLN A 387 -0.89 -2.58 13.53
C GLN A 387 -1.28 -1.11 13.52
N VAL A 388 -2.37 -0.80 14.19
CA VAL A 388 -2.78 0.56 14.44
C VAL A 388 -1.94 1.16 15.56
N VAL A 389 -1.40 2.35 15.32
CA VAL A 389 -0.53 3.04 16.26
C VAL A 389 -0.92 4.52 16.40
N ASP A 390 -0.74 5.09 17.57
CA ASP A 390 -0.87 6.53 17.81
C ASP A 390 0.52 7.14 17.98
N CYS A 391 1.01 7.82 16.93
CA CYS A 391 2.26 8.58 17.00
C CYS A 391 2.05 9.82 17.87
N VAL A 392 2.96 10.03 18.80
CA VAL A 392 2.85 11.10 19.81
C VAL A 392 3.91 12.18 19.59
N GLU A 393 3.63 13.38 20.11
CA GLU A 393 4.63 14.45 20.17
C GLU A 393 5.83 14.00 21.02
N PRO A 394 7.06 14.24 20.57
CA PRO A 394 8.24 13.91 21.34
C PRO A 394 8.23 14.64 22.70
N THR A 395 8.37 13.89 23.76
CA THR A 395 8.46 14.43 25.13
C THR A 395 9.90 14.71 25.55
N GLN A 396 10.88 14.31 24.73
CA GLN A 396 12.32 14.41 25.00
C GLN A 396 13.04 14.81 23.72
N THR A 397 14.06 15.67 23.85
CA THR A 397 14.85 16.16 22.71
C THR A 397 15.88 15.16 22.19
N MET A 398 16.29 14.18 23.00
CA MET A 398 17.27 13.13 22.65
C MET A 398 18.51 13.70 21.90
N PRO A 399 19.25 14.66 22.45
CA PRO A 399 20.27 15.42 21.70
C PRO A 399 21.46 14.56 21.27
N ASN A 400 21.63 13.39 21.86
CA ASN A 400 22.72 12.44 21.51
C ASN A 400 22.25 11.34 20.57
N LEU A 401 21.03 11.41 20.02
CA LEU A 401 20.49 10.46 19.04
C LEU A 401 20.28 11.18 17.71
N PRO A 402 21.34 11.30 16.87
CA PRO A 402 21.28 12.09 15.64
C PRO A 402 20.72 11.28 14.46
N VAL A 403 19.48 10.81 14.60
CA VAL A 403 18.73 10.07 13.58
C VAL A 403 17.32 10.61 13.45
N ALA A 404 16.70 10.34 12.32
CA ALA A 404 15.26 10.54 12.17
C ALA A 404 14.52 9.56 13.10
N ARG A 405 13.58 10.08 13.87
CA ARG A 405 12.89 9.29 14.91
C ARG A 405 11.44 9.71 15.10
N ILE A 406 10.66 8.79 15.64
CA ILE A 406 9.26 9.01 15.99
C ILE A 406 8.94 8.16 17.22
N MET A 407 7.95 8.57 18.01
CA MET A 407 7.46 7.76 19.11
C MET A 407 5.98 7.45 18.90
N TRP A 408 5.57 6.22 19.21
CA TRP A 408 4.18 5.82 19.11
C TRP A 408 3.74 4.89 20.24
N LYS A 409 2.44 4.93 20.49
CA LYS A 409 1.74 3.95 21.32
C LYS A 409 1.11 2.91 20.39
N PRO A 410 1.47 1.63 20.47
CA PRO A 410 0.75 0.58 19.77
C PRO A 410 -0.62 0.32 20.41
N MET A 411 -1.61 -0.09 19.63
CA MET A 411 -2.93 -0.41 20.17
C MET A 411 -2.99 -1.86 20.66
N PRO A 412 -3.75 -2.11 21.76
CA PRO A 412 -4.42 -1.15 22.65
C PRO A 412 -3.47 -0.42 23.62
N ASP A 413 -2.36 -1.01 23.96
CA ASP A 413 -1.29 -0.54 24.83
C ASP A 413 0.05 -1.19 24.45
N LEU A 414 1.15 -0.75 25.07
CA LEU A 414 2.50 -1.23 24.74
C LEU A 414 2.64 -2.75 24.95
N GLU A 415 2.25 -3.25 26.09
CA GLU A 415 2.44 -4.65 26.45
C GLU A 415 1.62 -5.57 25.55
N THR A 416 0.33 -5.29 25.38
CA THR A 416 -0.58 -6.06 24.54
C THR A 416 -0.23 -5.92 23.05
N GLY A 417 0.05 -4.71 22.59
CA GLY A 417 0.38 -4.44 21.19
C GLY A 417 1.69 -5.10 20.77
N ALA A 418 2.75 -5.01 21.61
CA ALA A 418 4.01 -5.69 21.36
C ALA A 418 3.87 -7.21 21.43
N HIS A 419 3.12 -7.73 22.42
CA HIS A 419 2.83 -9.16 22.52
C HIS A 419 2.14 -9.69 21.26
N ASN A 420 1.09 -9.00 20.80
CA ASN A 420 0.36 -9.38 19.60
C ASN A 420 1.24 -9.33 18.34
N TRP A 421 2.13 -8.33 18.23
CA TRP A 421 3.09 -8.22 17.14
C TRP A 421 4.03 -9.42 17.07
N LEU A 422 4.57 -9.84 18.22
CA LEU A 422 5.44 -11.02 18.35
C LEU A 422 4.72 -12.33 17.99
N ILE A 423 3.48 -12.52 18.47
CA ILE A 423 2.69 -13.71 18.15
C ILE A 423 2.36 -13.76 16.65
N ALA A 424 2.01 -12.64 16.04
CA ALA A 424 1.74 -12.56 14.61
C ALA A 424 2.97 -12.84 13.75
N GLY A 425 4.17 -12.77 14.33
CA GLY A 425 5.46 -12.90 13.66
C GLY A 425 5.93 -11.61 13.00
N GLY A 426 5.44 -10.47 13.45
CA GLY A 426 5.77 -9.15 12.87
C GLY A 426 7.28 -8.90 12.89
N ALA A 427 7.80 -8.36 11.78
CA ALA A 427 9.21 -8.01 11.64
C ALA A 427 9.55 -6.76 12.45
N HIS A 428 10.85 -6.56 12.71
CA HIS A 428 11.36 -5.30 13.26
C HIS A 428 11.28 -4.15 12.22
N HIS A 429 11.31 -4.48 10.93
CA HIS A 429 11.07 -3.52 9.86
C HIS A 429 9.60 -3.38 9.51
N THR A 430 9.14 -2.14 9.31
CA THR A 430 7.78 -1.81 8.91
C THR A 430 7.73 -0.70 7.86
N ALA A 431 6.62 -0.63 7.14
CA ALA A 431 6.20 0.57 6.44
C ALA A 431 5.20 1.31 7.34
N LEU A 432 5.63 2.42 7.94
CA LEU A 432 4.78 3.28 8.76
C LEU A 432 4.09 4.32 7.88
N SER A 433 2.76 4.38 7.89
CA SER A 433 1.99 5.32 7.07
C SER A 433 0.90 6.03 7.85
N PHE A 434 0.75 7.34 7.60
CA PHE A 434 -0.31 8.19 8.14
C PHE A 434 -1.53 8.29 7.23
N ASP A 435 -1.47 7.74 6.03
CA ASP A 435 -2.50 7.94 5.00
C ASP A 435 -3.30 6.68 4.67
N VAL A 436 -2.66 5.50 4.76
CA VAL A 436 -3.40 4.26 4.51
C VAL A 436 -4.40 3.99 5.62
N THR A 437 -5.54 3.43 5.22
CA THR A 437 -6.56 2.92 6.14
C THR A 437 -6.41 1.40 6.31
N ILE A 438 -7.00 0.86 7.38
CA ILE A 438 -7.09 -0.60 7.56
C ILE A 438 -7.78 -1.23 6.34
N ASP A 439 -8.80 -0.56 5.80
CA ASP A 439 -9.54 -1.04 4.62
C ASP A 439 -8.64 -1.11 3.38
N ASN A 440 -7.71 -0.16 3.19
CA ASN A 440 -6.74 -0.22 2.10
C ASN A 440 -5.87 -1.48 2.18
N ILE A 441 -5.28 -1.74 3.34
CA ILE A 441 -4.36 -2.87 3.53
C ILE A 441 -5.11 -4.20 3.45
N ARG A 442 -6.30 -4.28 4.06
CA ARG A 442 -7.16 -5.47 4.02
C ARG A 442 -7.64 -5.79 2.59
N ASP A 443 -8.08 -4.77 1.85
CA ASP A 443 -8.54 -4.97 0.48
C ASP A 443 -7.39 -5.30 -0.47
N PHE A 444 -6.21 -4.70 -0.27
CA PHE A 444 -4.99 -5.11 -0.98
C PHE A 444 -4.70 -6.60 -0.74
N ALA A 445 -4.66 -7.05 0.50
CA ALA A 445 -4.42 -8.45 0.84
C ALA A 445 -5.47 -9.38 0.20
N ARG A 446 -6.76 -8.98 0.23
CA ARG A 446 -7.85 -9.72 -0.41
C ARG A 446 -7.69 -9.82 -1.93
N ILE A 447 -7.31 -8.72 -2.60
CA ILE A 447 -7.08 -8.69 -4.05
C ILE A 447 -5.89 -9.56 -4.43
N MET A 448 -4.83 -9.54 -3.62
CA MET A 448 -3.62 -10.33 -3.87
C MET A 448 -3.73 -11.79 -3.40
N GLY A 449 -4.78 -12.13 -2.65
CA GLY A 449 -4.98 -13.49 -2.13
C GLY A 449 -3.93 -13.91 -1.11
N ILE A 450 -3.52 -13.00 -0.22
CA ILE A 450 -2.57 -13.24 0.87
C ILE A 450 -3.26 -13.10 2.23
N GLU A 451 -2.69 -13.73 3.26
CA GLU A 451 -3.19 -13.64 4.63
C GLU A 451 -3.09 -12.20 5.17
N PHE A 452 -4.14 -11.74 5.85
CA PHE A 452 -4.17 -10.44 6.51
C PHE A 452 -4.43 -10.61 8.00
N VAL A 453 -3.63 -9.95 8.83
CA VAL A 453 -3.76 -9.93 10.29
C VAL A 453 -3.84 -8.47 10.75
N LEU A 454 -4.89 -8.13 11.49
CA LEU A 454 -5.11 -6.81 12.06
C LEU A 454 -4.81 -6.81 13.55
N LEU A 455 -4.01 -5.84 13.98
CA LEU A 455 -3.72 -5.56 15.39
C LEU A 455 -4.24 -4.16 15.71
N ASP A 456 -5.34 -4.07 16.45
CA ASP A 456 -6.02 -2.83 16.81
C ASP A 456 -6.48 -2.81 18.28
N GLU A 457 -7.31 -1.87 18.63
CA GLU A 457 -7.86 -1.69 19.98
C GLU A 457 -8.67 -2.90 20.48
N ASN A 458 -9.17 -3.73 19.56
CA ASN A 458 -10.04 -4.85 19.87
C ASN A 458 -9.29 -6.20 19.85
N THR A 459 -8.02 -6.19 19.46
CA THR A 459 -7.23 -7.40 19.29
C THR A 459 -6.75 -7.91 20.64
N THR A 460 -7.33 -9.00 21.10
CA THR A 460 -6.89 -9.70 22.33
C THR A 460 -5.89 -10.80 21.98
N PRO A 461 -4.88 -11.08 22.84
CA PRO A 461 -3.91 -12.17 22.60
C PRO A 461 -4.56 -13.51 22.27
N TYR A 462 -5.53 -13.94 23.08
CA TYR A 462 -6.22 -15.22 22.88
C TYR A 462 -7.08 -15.26 21.60
N GLY A 463 -7.70 -14.13 21.24
CA GLY A 463 -8.43 -13.99 19.96
C GLY A 463 -7.50 -14.11 18.76
N LEU A 464 -6.35 -13.44 18.84
CA LEU A 464 -5.31 -13.50 17.81
C LEU A 464 -4.74 -14.91 17.63
N GLU A 465 -4.38 -15.60 18.73
CA GLU A 465 -3.89 -16.98 18.65
C GLU A 465 -4.86 -17.89 17.88
N LYS A 466 -6.17 -17.79 18.17
CA LYS A 466 -7.19 -18.53 17.43
C LYS A 466 -7.26 -18.17 15.96
N GLU A 467 -7.16 -16.87 15.63
CA GLU A 467 -7.17 -16.39 14.25
C GLU A 467 -5.98 -16.96 13.48
N LEU A 468 -4.79 -16.93 14.07
CA LEU A 468 -3.57 -17.46 13.46
C LEU A 468 -3.66 -18.98 13.26
N MET A 469 -4.20 -19.73 14.24
CA MET A 469 -4.44 -21.18 14.09
C MET A 469 -5.41 -21.50 12.94
N LEU A 470 -6.45 -20.69 12.75
CA LEU A 470 -7.35 -20.81 11.60
C LEU A 470 -6.64 -20.43 10.29
N GLY A 471 -5.80 -19.39 10.31
CA GLY A 471 -4.93 -19.00 9.21
C GLY A 471 -4.05 -20.17 8.75
N ASP A 472 -3.45 -20.89 9.68
CA ASP A 472 -2.61 -22.07 9.39
C ASP A 472 -3.37 -23.21 8.69
N ILE A 473 -4.68 -23.27 8.84
CA ILE A 473 -5.54 -24.25 8.15
C ILE A 473 -5.98 -23.74 6.78
N ILE A 474 -6.34 -22.46 6.68
CA ILE A 474 -6.93 -21.85 5.47
C ILE A 474 -5.88 -21.59 4.39
N TRP A 475 -4.70 -21.16 4.79
CA TRP A 475 -3.62 -20.69 3.91
C TRP A 475 -2.52 -21.75 3.63
N ARG A 476 -2.87 -23.02 3.70
CA ARG A 476 -1.95 -24.14 3.39
C ARG A 476 -1.69 -24.26 1.90
#